data_8873289398114ee089cc410ee8a64582
#
_entry.id   8873289398114ee089cc410ee8a64582
#
_cell.length_a   1.000
_cell.length_b   1.000
_cell.length_c   1.000
_cell.angle_alpha   90.00
_cell.angle_beta   90.00
_cell.angle_gamma   90.00
#
_symmetry.space_group_name_H-M   'P 1'
#
loop_
_entity.id
_entity.type
_entity.pdbx_description
1 polymer ?
#
loop_
_entity_poly.entity_id
_entity_poly.type
_entity_poly.pdbx_seq_one_letter_code
_entity_poly.pdbx_strand_id
1 'polypeptide(L)'
;MKLSFEKDHLMNGINIVLKAVPSKTTMPILECILIDAVSDEIKLTGNDMELGIETKVEGTILERGKIALDAKLFSDIIRKISGENSTITIESDEKYNTTITCAKAIFQIQGKDGDEFSYIPHIERDKFITLSQFTLKEIIRQTIFSISPNDSNKMMTGELMEVTGNELKLVSLDGHRMSIRKVALKEQYSDIKVIVPGKTLGEISKILNGDNDSEVQIFFSTNHIMFEFDDTIVLSRLIEGEYFRINQMLSSDYETKVTLNRRDFMDAIDRASILVRENDKKPLILNFTDEEMELKMHSAFGTMDARLAITKFGKDLMIGFNPKFLGDALRIIDDEEVTLYMMNPKSPCFIRDEEETYIYLILPVNFNAAAI
;
A
#
# COMPACT_ATOMS: atom_id res chain seq x y z
N MET A 1 32.63 13.45 -12.19
CA MET A 1 32.16 12.63 -11.04
C MET A 1 32.67 11.21 -11.18
N LYS A 2 33.17 10.59 -10.12
CA LYS A 2 33.60 9.19 -10.14
C LYS A 2 33.26 8.50 -8.81
N LEU A 3 32.49 7.43 -8.88
CA LEU A 3 31.95 6.70 -7.72
C LEU A 3 32.22 5.20 -7.86
N SER A 4 32.35 4.51 -6.73
CA SER A 4 32.53 3.05 -6.69
C SER A 4 31.57 2.46 -5.67
N PHE A 5 30.90 1.36 -6.04
CA PHE A 5 29.89 0.70 -5.22
C PHE A 5 30.07 -0.82 -5.20
N GLU A 6 29.62 -1.45 -4.16
CA GLU A 6 29.20 -2.84 -4.22
C GLU A 6 27.86 -2.94 -4.94
N LYS A 7 27.72 -3.93 -5.83
CA LYS A 7 26.52 -4.08 -6.68
C LYS A 7 25.24 -4.14 -5.87
N ASP A 8 25.21 -4.89 -4.75
CA ASP A 8 24.00 -5.14 -3.98
C ASP A 8 23.53 -3.86 -3.26
N HIS A 9 24.46 -3.06 -2.73
CA HIS A 9 24.13 -1.75 -2.14
C HIS A 9 23.53 -0.80 -3.18
N LEU A 10 24.16 -0.70 -4.34
CA LEU A 10 23.68 0.14 -5.44
C LEU A 10 22.32 -0.33 -5.95
N MET A 11 22.13 -1.65 -6.14
CA MET A 11 20.88 -2.21 -6.64
C MET A 11 19.73 -2.02 -5.65
N ASN A 12 20.00 -2.14 -4.34
CA ASN A 12 19.01 -1.86 -3.31
C ASN A 12 18.55 -0.40 -3.36
N GLY A 13 19.49 0.55 -3.38
CA GLY A 13 19.16 1.97 -3.50
C GLY A 13 18.36 2.30 -4.77
N ILE A 14 18.75 1.74 -5.93
CA ILE A 14 18.00 1.88 -7.19
C ILE A 14 16.57 1.34 -7.02
N ASN A 15 16.38 0.15 -6.48
CA ASN A 15 15.05 -0.46 -6.30
C ASN A 15 14.13 0.39 -5.40
N ILE A 16 14.69 1.07 -4.40
CA ILE A 16 13.97 1.98 -3.52
C ILE A 16 13.47 3.19 -4.31
N VAL A 17 14.38 3.93 -4.96
CA VAL A 17 14.01 5.20 -5.62
C VAL A 17 13.21 5.01 -6.91
N LEU A 18 13.30 3.84 -7.57
CA LEU A 18 12.47 3.50 -8.73
C LEU A 18 10.96 3.56 -8.42
N LYS A 19 10.56 3.44 -7.16
CA LYS A 19 9.15 3.54 -6.76
C LYS A 19 8.56 4.94 -6.97
N ALA A 20 9.42 5.96 -7.02
CA ALA A 20 9.01 7.34 -7.31
C ALA A 20 9.30 7.78 -8.74
N VAL A 21 9.86 6.93 -9.60
CA VAL A 21 10.08 7.27 -11.01
C VAL A 21 8.79 7.01 -11.81
N PRO A 22 8.25 8.01 -12.52
CA PRO A 22 7.02 7.86 -13.28
C PRO A 22 7.25 7.00 -14.54
N SER A 23 6.26 6.18 -14.88
CA SER A 23 6.29 5.39 -16.12
C SER A 23 6.08 6.21 -17.40
N LYS A 24 5.46 7.39 -17.25
CA LYS A 24 5.21 8.38 -18.33
C LYS A 24 5.15 9.77 -17.72
N THR A 25 5.85 10.71 -18.32
CA THR A 25 5.86 12.11 -17.89
C THR A 25 6.11 13.02 -19.08
N THR A 26 5.70 14.28 -18.96
CA THR A 26 6.03 15.35 -19.90
C THR A 26 7.37 16.00 -19.59
N MET A 27 8.00 15.66 -18.48
CA MET A 27 9.29 16.17 -18.01
C MET A 27 10.35 15.06 -18.08
N PRO A 28 11.14 14.94 -19.16
CA PRO A 28 12.05 13.81 -19.36
C PRO A 28 13.13 13.64 -18.29
N ILE A 29 13.39 14.67 -17.48
CA ILE A 29 14.33 14.58 -16.35
C ILE A 29 13.81 13.69 -15.22
N LEU A 30 12.48 13.62 -15.05
CA LEU A 30 11.85 12.79 -14.01
C LEU A 30 11.84 11.28 -14.36
N GLU A 31 12.14 10.91 -15.63
CA GLU A 31 12.38 9.50 -15.99
C GLU A 31 13.76 9.02 -15.55
N CYS A 32 14.56 9.90 -14.94
CA CYS A 32 15.90 9.59 -14.46
C CYS A 32 15.92 9.34 -12.94
N ILE A 33 16.98 8.66 -12.51
CA ILE A 33 17.44 8.65 -11.11
C ILE A 33 18.56 9.68 -11.02
N LEU A 34 18.46 10.61 -10.07
CA LEU A 34 19.54 11.50 -9.69
C LEU A 34 20.54 10.73 -8.82
N ILE A 35 21.82 10.80 -9.16
CA ILE A 35 22.94 10.41 -8.31
C ILE A 35 23.60 11.70 -7.84
N ASP A 36 23.55 11.98 -6.55
CA ASP A 36 24.18 13.17 -5.94
C ASP A 36 25.28 12.74 -4.96
N ALA A 37 26.50 13.12 -5.26
CA ALA A 37 27.70 12.88 -4.44
C ALA A 37 28.50 14.18 -4.27
N VAL A 38 27.82 15.32 -4.12
CA VAL A 38 28.45 16.62 -3.86
C VAL A 38 28.91 16.75 -2.41
N SER A 39 28.17 16.17 -1.48
CA SER A 39 28.52 16.04 -0.06
C SER A 39 29.42 14.82 0.19
N ASP A 40 29.60 14.45 1.47
CA ASP A 40 30.32 13.23 1.87
C ASP A 40 29.46 11.96 1.80
N GLU A 41 28.20 12.10 1.38
CA GLU A 41 27.24 11.02 1.21
C GLU A 41 26.85 10.86 -0.25
N ILE A 42 26.57 9.63 -0.67
CA ILE A 42 26.03 9.36 -2.00
C ILE A 42 24.53 9.14 -1.85
N LYS A 43 23.75 9.95 -2.54
CA LYS A 43 22.29 9.91 -2.51
C LYS A 43 21.75 9.55 -3.88
N LEU A 44 20.76 8.67 -3.91
CA LEU A 44 19.92 8.44 -5.07
C LEU A 44 18.55 9.07 -4.83
N THR A 45 17.99 9.70 -5.87
CA THR A 45 16.66 10.32 -5.80
C THR A 45 15.83 9.97 -7.02
N GLY A 46 14.58 9.58 -6.79
CA GLY A 46 13.50 9.50 -7.78
C GLY A 46 12.36 10.45 -7.38
N ASN A 47 11.69 11.05 -8.36
CA ASN A 47 10.63 12.04 -8.09
C ASN A 47 9.64 12.10 -9.26
N ASP A 48 8.32 12.04 -8.97
CA ASP A 48 7.27 12.25 -9.97
C ASP A 48 6.44 13.53 -9.71
N MET A 49 6.94 14.43 -8.84
CA MET A 49 6.32 15.68 -8.36
C MET A 49 5.18 15.49 -7.34
N GLU A 50 4.63 14.29 -7.19
CA GLU A 50 3.65 13.94 -6.15
C GLU A 50 4.30 13.06 -5.07
N LEU A 51 5.22 12.19 -5.48
CA LEU A 51 5.98 11.28 -4.65
C LEU A 51 7.46 11.43 -4.96
N GLY A 52 8.26 11.78 -3.97
CA GLY A 52 9.72 11.82 -4.03
C GLY A 52 10.34 10.83 -3.05
N ILE A 53 11.35 10.10 -3.47
CA ILE A 53 12.10 9.18 -2.62
C ILE A 53 13.58 9.47 -2.78
N GLU A 54 14.26 9.73 -1.67
CA GLU A 54 15.70 9.87 -1.56
C GLU A 54 16.23 8.78 -0.63
N THR A 55 17.32 8.13 -1.02
CA THR A 55 18.00 7.14 -0.15
C THR A 55 19.51 7.29 -0.25
N LYS A 56 20.20 7.12 0.88
CA LYS A 56 21.66 7.06 0.90
C LYS A 56 22.11 5.67 0.47
N VAL A 57 23.22 5.62 -0.24
CA VAL A 57 23.82 4.37 -0.71
C VAL A 57 25.28 4.32 -0.29
N GLU A 58 25.67 3.20 0.30
CA GLU A 58 27.05 2.95 0.63
C GLU A 58 27.91 2.84 -0.64
N GLY A 59 29.01 3.59 -0.66
CA GLY A 59 29.96 3.61 -1.75
C GLY A 59 31.14 4.53 -1.47
N THR A 60 32.12 4.52 -2.39
CA THR A 60 33.30 5.36 -2.30
C THR A 60 33.20 6.50 -3.29
N ILE A 61 33.34 7.73 -2.81
CA ILE A 61 33.44 8.93 -3.63
C ILE A 61 34.89 9.14 -4.00
N LEU A 62 35.23 8.89 -5.28
CA LEU A 62 36.56 9.15 -5.84
C LEU A 62 36.63 10.59 -6.39
N GLU A 63 35.56 11.05 -7.04
CA GLU A 63 35.39 12.42 -7.52
C GLU A 63 33.92 12.83 -7.30
N ARG A 64 33.70 13.99 -6.66
CA ARG A 64 32.37 14.53 -6.36
C ARG A 64 31.64 14.96 -7.63
N GLY A 65 30.33 15.01 -7.58
CA GLY A 65 29.48 15.53 -8.64
C GLY A 65 28.06 15.02 -8.60
N LYS A 66 27.30 15.36 -9.63
CA LYS A 66 25.90 14.95 -9.82
C LYS A 66 25.67 14.49 -11.25
N ILE A 67 24.78 13.55 -11.42
CA ILE A 67 24.33 13.08 -12.74
C ILE A 67 22.91 12.51 -12.63
N ALA A 68 22.07 12.77 -13.63
CA ALA A 68 20.79 12.12 -13.77
C ALA A 68 20.84 11.09 -14.89
N LEU A 69 20.59 9.82 -14.57
CA LEU A 69 20.63 8.70 -15.50
C LEU A 69 19.22 8.14 -15.74
N ASP A 70 18.90 7.78 -17.00
CA ASP A 70 17.65 7.09 -17.32
C ASP A 70 17.44 5.89 -16.38
N ALA A 71 16.38 5.94 -15.62
CA ALA A 71 16.15 5.02 -14.50
C ALA A 71 16.01 3.57 -14.94
N LYS A 72 15.32 3.35 -16.07
CA LYS A 72 15.10 2.01 -16.61
C LYS A 72 16.40 1.43 -17.14
N LEU A 73 17.10 2.19 -17.99
CA LEU A 73 18.35 1.75 -18.58
C LEU A 73 19.41 1.50 -17.49
N PHE A 74 19.55 2.42 -16.54
CA PHE A 74 20.48 2.28 -15.43
C PHE A 74 20.17 1.04 -14.58
N SER A 75 18.93 0.88 -14.15
CA SER A 75 18.51 -0.31 -13.39
C SER A 75 18.74 -1.62 -14.14
N ASP A 76 18.45 -1.65 -15.45
CA ASP A 76 18.62 -2.85 -16.26
C ASP A 76 20.11 -3.21 -16.43
N ILE A 77 21.00 -2.22 -16.61
CA ILE A 77 22.44 -2.42 -16.65
C ILE A 77 22.92 -3.05 -15.33
N ILE A 78 22.63 -2.41 -14.19
CA ILE A 78 23.11 -2.88 -12.88
C ILE A 78 22.56 -4.29 -12.58
N ARG A 79 21.29 -4.56 -12.89
CA ARG A 79 20.67 -5.87 -12.68
C ARG A 79 21.33 -6.99 -13.51
N LYS A 80 21.74 -6.68 -14.75
CA LYS A 80 22.35 -7.65 -15.67
C LYS A 80 23.83 -7.90 -15.44
N ILE A 81 24.50 -7.11 -14.63
CA ILE A 81 25.88 -7.36 -14.20
C ILE A 81 25.91 -8.67 -13.40
N SER A 82 26.77 -9.61 -13.82
CA SER A 82 26.93 -10.91 -13.18
C SER A 82 27.96 -10.85 -12.04
N GLY A 83 27.76 -11.62 -10.98
CA GLY A 83 28.64 -11.78 -9.80
C GLY A 83 28.09 -11.04 -8.59
N GLU A 84 27.93 -11.80 -7.49
CA GLU A 84 27.70 -11.25 -6.16
C GLU A 84 28.97 -10.50 -5.71
N ASN A 85 28.81 -9.41 -4.96
CA ASN A 85 29.90 -8.54 -4.47
C ASN A 85 30.80 -7.94 -5.58
N SER A 86 30.27 -7.75 -6.79
CA SER A 86 31.00 -7.10 -7.86
C SER A 86 31.12 -5.60 -7.60
N THR A 87 32.34 -5.05 -7.69
CA THR A 87 32.55 -3.60 -7.64
C THR A 87 32.13 -2.96 -8.95
N ILE A 88 31.25 -1.95 -8.86
CA ILE A 88 30.77 -1.14 -9.97
C ILE A 88 31.37 0.25 -9.86
N THR A 89 32.00 0.72 -10.92
CA THR A 89 32.48 2.10 -11.02
C THR A 89 31.61 2.89 -11.99
N ILE A 90 31.15 4.05 -11.56
CA ILE A 90 30.38 5.00 -12.38
C ILE A 90 31.22 6.26 -12.52
N GLU A 91 31.54 6.64 -13.76
CA GLU A 91 32.33 7.82 -14.08
C GLU A 91 31.62 8.68 -15.13
N SER A 92 31.41 9.96 -14.86
CA SER A 92 30.78 10.90 -15.79
C SER A 92 31.69 12.10 -16.05
N ASP A 93 31.76 12.52 -17.33
CA ASP A 93 32.48 13.70 -17.77
C ASP A 93 31.63 14.98 -17.71
N GLU A 94 32.23 16.14 -18.10
CA GLU A 94 31.54 17.44 -18.14
C GLU A 94 30.42 17.52 -19.21
N LYS A 95 30.33 16.56 -20.11
CA LYS A 95 29.27 16.44 -21.13
C LYS A 95 28.22 15.41 -20.76
N TYR A 96 28.26 14.93 -19.51
CA TYR A 96 27.35 13.91 -18.97
C TYR A 96 27.46 12.53 -19.65
N ASN A 97 28.55 12.27 -20.46
CA ASN A 97 28.83 10.92 -20.91
C ASN A 97 29.21 10.08 -19.69
N THR A 98 28.47 9.04 -19.45
CA THR A 98 28.62 8.20 -18.24
C THR A 98 29.09 6.81 -18.62
N THR A 99 30.24 6.41 -18.06
CA THR A 99 30.82 5.07 -18.20
C THR A 99 30.54 4.28 -16.93
N ILE A 100 29.88 3.13 -17.06
CA ILE A 100 29.63 2.17 -15.98
C ILE A 100 30.52 0.96 -16.25
N THR A 101 31.44 0.69 -15.34
CA THR A 101 32.41 -0.41 -15.46
C THR A 101 32.17 -1.43 -14.34
N CYS A 102 32.12 -2.71 -14.72
CA CYS A 102 32.12 -3.81 -13.78
C CYS A 102 32.89 -4.99 -14.38
N ALA A 103 33.94 -5.42 -13.71
CA ALA A 103 34.83 -6.50 -14.15
C ALA A 103 35.31 -6.28 -15.63
N LYS A 104 34.73 -7.06 -16.58
CA LYS A 104 35.06 -6.99 -18.01
C LYS A 104 34.00 -6.26 -18.85
N ALA A 105 32.88 -5.84 -18.22
CA ALA A 105 31.80 -5.14 -18.92
C ALA A 105 31.96 -3.63 -18.77
N ILE A 106 31.84 -2.91 -19.87
CA ILE A 106 31.88 -1.44 -19.93
C ILE A 106 30.64 -0.98 -20.69
N PHE A 107 29.83 -0.16 -20.06
CA PHE A 107 28.68 0.50 -20.69
C PHE A 107 28.94 1.99 -20.78
N GLN A 108 28.59 2.57 -21.89
CA GLN A 108 28.64 4.02 -22.10
C GLN A 108 27.23 4.51 -22.40
N ILE A 109 26.69 5.38 -21.55
CA ILE A 109 25.36 5.95 -21.66
C ILE A 109 25.40 7.46 -21.54
N GLN A 110 24.43 8.13 -22.14
CA GLN A 110 24.28 9.57 -21.98
C GLN A 110 23.45 9.87 -20.75
N GLY A 111 24.01 10.63 -19.82
CA GLY A 111 23.28 11.21 -18.70
C GLY A 111 22.74 12.60 -19.02
N LYS A 112 22.08 13.19 -18.05
CA LYS A 112 21.58 14.58 -18.05
C LYS A 112 22.16 15.35 -16.88
N ASP A 113 22.10 16.68 -16.96
CA ASP A 113 22.56 17.55 -15.88
C ASP A 113 21.76 17.25 -14.58
N GLY A 114 22.47 16.89 -13.51
CA GLY A 114 21.86 16.65 -12.21
C GLY A 114 21.28 17.91 -11.56
N ASP A 115 21.73 19.10 -11.95
CA ASP A 115 21.21 20.37 -11.45
C ASP A 115 19.83 20.72 -12.04
N GLU A 116 19.43 20.12 -13.17
CA GLU A 116 18.07 20.23 -13.71
C GLU A 116 17.05 19.33 -13.00
N PHE A 117 17.50 18.41 -12.15
CA PHE A 117 16.60 17.50 -11.44
C PHE A 117 15.83 18.23 -10.34
N SER A 118 14.52 17.98 -10.26
CA SER A 118 13.66 18.57 -9.24
C SER A 118 13.90 17.94 -7.88
N TYR A 119 14.42 18.70 -6.94
CA TYR A 119 14.66 18.25 -5.57
C TYR A 119 13.37 18.00 -4.80
N ILE A 120 13.45 17.10 -3.83
CA ILE A 120 12.41 16.89 -2.83
C ILE A 120 12.32 18.13 -1.94
N PRO A 121 11.13 18.77 -1.80
CA PRO A 121 10.97 19.94 -0.93
C PRO A 121 11.35 19.63 0.51
N HIS A 122 11.98 20.58 1.17
CA HIS A 122 12.19 20.50 2.61
C HIS A 122 10.88 20.81 3.35
N ILE A 123 10.53 20.00 4.33
CA ILE A 123 9.38 20.25 5.22
C ILE A 123 9.84 20.43 6.67
N GLU A 124 9.06 21.17 7.46
CA GLU A 124 9.26 21.29 8.90
C GLU A 124 9.06 19.94 9.59
N ARG A 125 9.83 19.67 10.65
CA ARG A 125 9.85 18.39 11.37
C ARG A 125 9.30 18.48 12.80
N ASP A 126 8.51 19.50 13.07
CA ASP A 126 7.94 19.81 14.39
C ASP A 126 6.73 18.93 14.77
N LYS A 127 6.00 18.42 13.78
CA LYS A 127 4.86 17.51 13.97
C LYS A 127 5.18 16.14 13.41
N PHE A 128 5.32 15.16 14.27
CA PHE A 128 5.65 13.81 13.86
C PHE A 128 5.03 12.76 14.80
N ILE A 129 5.00 11.53 14.34
CA ILE A 129 4.75 10.31 15.11
C ILE A 129 5.84 9.29 14.83
N THR A 130 6.05 8.35 15.76
CA THR A 130 7.00 7.26 15.61
C THR A 130 6.30 5.93 15.86
N LEU A 131 6.55 4.95 14.98
CA LEU A 131 6.10 3.57 15.15
C LEU A 131 7.08 2.59 14.49
N SER A 132 6.92 1.27 14.72
CA SER A 132 7.78 0.29 14.05
C SER A 132 7.44 0.19 12.56
N GLN A 133 8.44 -0.11 11.74
CA GLN A 133 8.27 -0.34 10.30
C GLN A 133 7.31 -1.51 10.04
N PHE A 134 7.38 -2.57 10.86
CA PHE A 134 6.43 -3.68 10.80
C PHE A 134 4.97 -3.21 11.01
N THR A 135 4.72 -2.42 12.07
CA THR A 135 3.37 -1.94 12.38
C THR A 135 2.81 -1.09 11.25
N LEU A 136 3.62 -0.17 10.68
CA LEU A 136 3.18 0.65 9.55
C LEU A 136 2.87 -0.21 8.32
N LYS A 137 3.74 -1.16 8.00
CA LYS A 137 3.54 -2.08 6.86
C LYS A 137 2.26 -2.90 7.01
N GLU A 138 2.00 -3.43 8.21
CA GLU A 138 0.81 -4.22 8.49
C GLU A 138 -0.48 -3.40 8.44
N ILE A 139 -0.50 -2.21 9.05
CA ILE A 139 -1.71 -1.37 9.03
C ILE A 139 -2.06 -0.94 7.60
N ILE A 140 -1.06 -0.65 6.76
CA ILE A 140 -1.25 -0.38 5.33
C ILE A 140 -1.79 -1.62 4.62
N ARG A 141 -1.17 -2.80 4.80
CA ARG A 141 -1.61 -4.06 4.18
C ARG A 141 -3.08 -4.37 4.49
N GLN A 142 -3.49 -4.06 5.72
CA GLN A 142 -4.83 -4.35 6.23
C GLN A 142 -5.91 -3.34 5.80
N THR A 143 -5.54 -2.26 5.15
CA THR A 143 -6.50 -1.21 4.74
C THR A 143 -6.46 -0.90 3.25
N ILE A 144 -5.29 -0.86 2.62
CA ILE A 144 -5.07 -0.31 1.27
C ILE A 144 -5.92 -0.97 0.16
N PHE A 145 -6.32 -2.22 0.33
CA PHE A 145 -7.10 -2.96 -0.67
C PHE A 145 -8.52 -2.41 -0.87
N SER A 146 -9.00 -1.57 0.03
CA SER A 146 -10.33 -0.95 -0.04
C SER A 146 -10.34 0.45 -0.68
N ILE A 147 -9.20 0.97 -1.13
CA ILE A 147 -9.18 2.23 -1.90
C ILE A 147 -9.84 2.03 -3.29
N SER A 148 -10.38 3.11 -3.84
CA SER A 148 -10.91 3.09 -5.21
C SER A 148 -9.77 3.16 -6.23
N PRO A 149 -9.75 2.30 -7.24
CA PRO A 149 -8.81 2.43 -8.35
C PRO A 149 -9.21 3.55 -9.33
N ASN A 150 -10.36 4.18 -9.15
CA ASN A 150 -10.91 5.16 -10.06
C ASN A 150 -10.76 6.59 -9.52
N ASP A 151 -10.19 7.49 -10.32
CA ASP A 151 -9.93 8.89 -10.00
C ASP A 151 -11.18 9.78 -9.96
N SER A 152 -12.38 9.26 -10.20
CA SER A 152 -13.63 10.05 -10.21
C SER A 152 -13.88 10.78 -8.88
N ASN A 153 -13.39 10.22 -7.77
CA ASN A 153 -13.37 10.85 -6.47
C ASN A 153 -11.99 10.67 -5.83
N LYS A 154 -11.18 11.72 -5.84
CA LYS A 154 -9.81 11.69 -5.32
C LYS A 154 -9.71 11.26 -3.85
N MET A 155 -10.72 11.56 -3.02
CA MET A 155 -10.73 11.16 -1.61
C MET A 155 -10.70 9.62 -1.45
N MET A 156 -11.35 8.90 -2.36
CA MET A 156 -11.40 7.44 -2.34
C MET A 156 -10.12 6.77 -2.88
N THR A 157 -9.22 7.53 -3.54
CA THR A 157 -7.93 7.01 -4.02
C THR A 157 -6.83 7.07 -2.95
N GLY A 158 -7.14 7.63 -1.80
CA GLY A 158 -6.26 7.73 -0.65
C GLY A 158 -6.87 7.13 0.61
N GLU A 159 -6.03 7.03 1.63
CA GLU A 159 -6.43 6.60 2.97
C GLU A 159 -6.44 7.78 3.94
N LEU A 160 -7.46 7.85 4.76
CA LEU A 160 -7.45 8.71 5.94
C LEU A 160 -6.45 8.15 6.95
N MET A 161 -5.48 8.95 7.34
CA MET A 161 -4.60 8.73 8.48
C MET A 161 -4.99 9.71 9.59
N GLU A 162 -5.46 9.17 10.71
CA GLU A 162 -5.93 9.94 11.85
C GLU A 162 -5.19 9.50 13.10
N VAL A 163 -4.60 10.47 13.81
CA VAL A 163 -3.95 10.27 15.10
C VAL A 163 -4.77 11.00 16.16
N THR A 164 -5.11 10.30 17.22
CA THR A 164 -5.80 10.89 18.38
C THR A 164 -5.18 10.36 19.66
N GLY A 165 -4.49 11.22 20.39
CA GLY A 165 -3.75 10.79 21.56
C GLY A 165 -2.66 9.75 21.22
N ASN A 166 -2.82 8.51 21.70
CA ASN A 166 -1.92 7.41 21.40
C ASN A 166 -2.52 6.36 20.42
N GLU A 167 -3.56 6.72 19.69
CA GLU A 167 -4.16 5.84 18.67
C GLU A 167 -3.84 6.37 17.27
N LEU A 168 -3.30 5.50 16.41
CA LEU A 168 -3.23 5.71 14.96
C LEU A 168 -4.31 4.88 14.29
N LYS A 169 -5.13 5.53 13.46
CA LYS A 169 -6.20 4.91 12.68
C LYS A 169 -5.99 5.17 11.19
N LEU A 170 -6.02 4.11 10.37
CA LEU A 170 -6.11 4.18 8.93
C LEU A 170 -7.50 3.77 8.46
N VAL A 171 -8.01 4.49 7.46
CA VAL A 171 -9.33 4.20 6.86
C VAL A 171 -9.25 4.33 5.36
N SER A 172 -9.74 3.34 4.65
CA SER A 172 -9.93 3.36 3.20
C SER A 172 -11.35 2.95 2.81
N LEU A 173 -11.85 3.43 1.68
CA LEU A 173 -13.17 3.05 1.15
C LEU A 173 -13.25 3.29 -0.37
N ASP A 174 -14.13 2.53 -1.05
CA ASP A 174 -14.39 2.65 -2.50
C ASP A 174 -15.87 2.86 -2.86
N GLY A 175 -16.71 3.12 -1.86
CA GLY A 175 -18.16 3.27 -2.02
C GLY A 175 -18.95 1.96 -1.94
N HIS A 176 -18.29 0.80 -1.89
CA HIS A 176 -18.89 -0.52 -1.72
C HIS A 176 -18.39 -1.25 -0.48
N ARG A 177 -17.24 -0.89 0.01
CA ARG A 177 -16.60 -1.44 1.20
C ARG A 177 -15.76 -0.36 1.90
N MET A 178 -15.43 -0.63 3.14
CA MET A 178 -14.56 0.21 3.95
C MET A 178 -13.70 -0.67 4.85
N SER A 179 -12.45 -0.30 5.00
CA SER A 179 -11.50 -0.93 5.91
C SER A 179 -11.02 0.08 6.92
N ILE A 180 -11.04 -0.29 8.19
CA ILE A 180 -10.50 0.49 9.31
C ILE A 180 -9.53 -0.39 10.06
N ARG A 181 -8.36 0.15 10.38
CA ARG A 181 -7.42 -0.45 11.31
C ARG A 181 -6.95 0.58 12.32
N LYS A 182 -6.90 0.19 13.60
CA LYS A 182 -6.42 0.98 14.72
C LYS A 182 -5.22 0.29 15.35
N VAL A 183 -4.21 1.06 15.71
CA VAL A 183 -3.04 0.58 16.44
C VAL A 183 -2.67 1.57 17.54
N ALA A 184 -2.20 1.05 18.67
CA ALA A 184 -1.70 1.87 19.75
C ALA A 184 -0.28 2.35 19.45
N LEU A 185 -0.03 3.64 19.62
CA LEU A 185 1.29 4.25 19.59
C LEU A 185 1.93 4.20 20.98
N LYS A 186 3.25 4.21 21.04
CA LYS A 186 4.00 4.19 22.30
C LYS A 186 3.83 5.49 23.11
N GLU A 187 3.62 6.61 22.42
CA GLU A 187 3.57 7.94 22.99
C GLU A 187 2.24 8.64 22.68
N GLN A 188 1.99 9.74 23.39
CA GLN A 188 0.85 10.63 23.14
C GLN A 188 1.25 11.70 22.14
N TYR A 189 0.41 11.92 21.13
CA TYR A 189 0.63 12.92 20.09
C TYR A 189 -0.56 13.88 19.99
N SER A 190 -0.33 15.03 19.36
CA SER A 190 -1.41 15.96 19.01
C SER A 190 -2.31 15.35 17.94
N ASP A 191 -3.57 15.74 17.91
CA ASP A 191 -4.52 15.27 16.91
C ASP A 191 -4.06 15.67 15.50
N ILE A 192 -4.01 14.68 14.61
CA ILE A 192 -3.61 14.83 13.21
C ILE A 192 -4.65 14.11 12.34
N LYS A 193 -5.02 14.75 11.25
CA LYS A 193 -5.95 14.18 10.29
C LYS A 193 -5.54 14.57 8.88
N VAL A 194 -5.10 13.61 8.09
CA VAL A 194 -4.61 13.81 6.72
C VAL A 194 -5.10 12.69 5.79
N ILE A 195 -5.12 12.96 4.49
CA ILE A 195 -5.46 11.96 3.48
C ILE A 195 -4.21 11.68 2.65
N VAL A 196 -3.68 10.48 2.80
CA VAL A 196 -2.44 10.03 2.15
C VAL A 196 -2.80 9.29 0.86
N PRO A 197 -2.20 9.63 -0.29
CA PRO A 197 -2.44 8.88 -1.53
C PRO A 197 -2.14 7.40 -1.37
N GLY A 198 -3.06 6.53 -1.82
CA GLY A 198 -2.88 5.09 -1.73
C GLY A 198 -1.67 4.59 -2.52
N LYS A 199 -1.31 5.26 -3.63
CA LYS A 199 -0.06 5.00 -4.35
C LYS A 199 1.15 5.13 -3.42
N THR A 200 1.23 6.22 -2.65
CA THR A 200 2.32 6.46 -1.70
C THR A 200 2.42 5.35 -0.66
N LEU A 201 1.31 5.03 0.02
CA LEU A 201 1.29 3.96 1.03
C LEU A 201 1.64 2.60 0.41
N GLY A 202 1.13 2.30 -0.79
CA GLY A 202 1.44 1.08 -1.50
C GLY A 202 2.93 0.95 -1.90
N GLU A 203 3.61 2.05 -2.24
CA GLU A 203 5.05 2.01 -2.52
C GLU A 203 5.88 1.95 -1.22
N ILE A 204 5.49 2.68 -0.17
CA ILE A 204 6.14 2.61 1.15
C ILE A 204 6.10 1.18 1.69
N SER A 205 4.95 0.51 1.64
CA SER A 205 4.82 -0.86 2.16
C SER A 205 5.76 -1.87 1.50
N LYS A 206 6.24 -1.59 0.28
CA LYS A 206 7.18 -2.46 -0.47
C LYS A 206 8.64 -2.24 -0.09
N ILE A 207 8.98 -1.07 0.47
CA ILE A 207 10.35 -0.71 0.84
C ILE A 207 10.62 -0.79 2.34
N LEU A 208 9.59 -0.81 3.18
CA LEU A 208 9.73 -1.06 4.61
C LEU A 208 10.24 -2.48 4.86
N ASN A 209 11.25 -2.62 5.72
CA ASN A 209 11.89 -3.91 6.04
C ASN A 209 10.95 -4.90 6.74
N GLY A 210 9.94 -4.41 7.47
CA GLY A 210 9.02 -5.26 8.23
C GLY A 210 9.64 -5.83 9.49
N ASP A 211 10.66 -5.18 10.03
CA ASP A 211 11.26 -5.47 11.31
C ASP A 211 10.53 -4.70 12.43
N ASN A 212 10.29 -5.38 13.56
CA ASN A 212 9.65 -4.77 14.73
C ASN A 212 10.56 -3.80 15.49
N ASP A 213 11.88 -4.00 15.43
CA ASP A 213 12.84 -3.18 16.14
C ASP A 213 13.22 -1.91 15.38
N SER A 214 13.01 -1.90 14.05
CA SER A 214 13.26 -0.73 13.21
C SER A 214 12.09 0.24 13.24
N GLU A 215 12.38 1.51 13.47
CA GLU A 215 11.36 2.56 13.56
C GLU A 215 11.21 3.34 12.26
N VAL A 216 10.04 3.93 12.06
CA VAL A 216 9.75 4.95 11.06
C VAL A 216 9.20 6.19 11.76
N GLN A 217 9.72 7.34 11.39
CA GLN A 217 9.20 8.64 11.79
C GLN A 217 8.34 9.20 10.66
N ILE A 218 7.13 9.63 10.98
CA ILE A 218 6.20 10.22 10.03
C ILE A 218 5.98 11.67 10.40
N PHE A 219 6.39 12.57 9.51
CA PHE A 219 6.28 14.01 9.69
C PHE A 219 5.11 14.57 8.88
N PHE A 220 4.41 15.53 9.44
CA PHE A 220 3.21 16.11 8.85
C PHE A 220 3.39 17.61 8.63
N SER A 221 3.08 18.06 7.43
CA SER A 221 2.93 19.47 7.10
C SER A 221 1.55 19.75 6.51
N THR A 222 1.27 21.00 6.13
CA THR A 222 -0.04 21.38 5.57
C THR A 222 -0.40 20.59 4.34
N ASN A 223 0.55 20.36 3.41
CA ASN A 223 0.29 19.77 2.10
C ASN A 223 1.13 18.52 1.82
N HIS A 224 2.00 18.12 2.76
CA HIS A 224 2.89 16.99 2.57
C HIS A 224 2.95 16.10 3.81
N ILE A 225 3.26 14.85 3.57
CA ILE A 225 3.64 13.86 4.57
C ILE A 225 5.01 13.31 4.20
N MET A 226 5.86 13.13 5.20
CA MET A 226 7.19 12.57 4.99
C MET A 226 7.40 11.38 5.93
N PHE A 227 7.95 10.32 5.38
CA PHE A 227 8.35 9.12 6.11
C PHE A 227 9.87 9.04 6.08
N GLU A 228 10.48 8.91 7.25
CA GLU A 228 11.93 8.77 7.40
C GLU A 228 12.22 7.47 8.15
N PHE A 229 12.98 6.60 7.55
CA PHE A 229 13.38 5.30 8.10
C PHE A 229 14.68 4.84 7.46
N ASP A 230 15.54 4.21 8.24
CA ASP A 230 16.87 3.83 7.84
C ASP A 230 17.60 5.03 7.17
N ASP A 231 18.11 4.84 5.97
CA ASP A 231 18.75 5.89 5.17
C ASP A 231 17.81 6.49 4.11
N THR A 232 16.49 6.31 4.25
CA THR A 232 15.50 6.64 3.23
C THR A 232 14.52 7.72 3.72
N ILE A 233 14.25 8.69 2.85
CA ILE A 233 13.21 9.70 3.01
C ILE A 233 12.20 9.52 1.87
N VAL A 234 10.93 9.42 2.23
CA VAL A 234 9.80 9.40 1.29
C VAL A 234 8.93 10.61 1.56
N LEU A 235 8.83 11.53 0.62
CA LEU A 235 7.94 12.69 0.70
C LEU A 235 6.79 12.52 -0.28
N SER A 236 5.56 12.76 0.18
CA SER A 236 4.37 12.74 -0.67
C SER A 236 3.48 13.95 -0.45
N ARG A 237 2.86 14.44 -1.52
CA ARG A 237 1.76 15.39 -1.38
C ARG A 237 0.54 14.70 -0.78
N LEU A 238 -0.19 15.46 0.06
CA LEU A 238 -1.47 15.02 0.62
C LEU A 238 -2.61 15.28 -0.36
N ILE A 239 -3.68 14.50 -0.26
CA ILE A 239 -4.93 14.79 -0.96
C ILE A 239 -5.67 15.86 -0.14
N GLU A 240 -5.94 17.01 -0.77
CA GLU A 240 -6.64 18.11 -0.14
C GLU A 240 -8.16 17.84 -0.06
N GLY A 241 -8.77 18.22 1.07
CA GLY A 241 -10.20 18.15 1.29
C GLY A 241 -10.59 17.47 2.59
N GLU A 242 -11.90 17.34 2.81
CA GLU A 242 -12.46 16.60 3.95
C GLU A 242 -12.77 15.17 3.57
N TYR A 243 -12.28 14.23 4.38
CA TYR A 243 -12.64 12.82 4.21
C TYR A 243 -14.09 12.58 4.63
N PHE A 244 -14.65 11.44 4.25
CA PHE A 244 -16.02 11.06 4.56
C PHE A 244 -16.28 11.00 6.08
N ARG A 245 -17.54 11.20 6.48
CA ARG A 245 -17.96 11.11 7.89
C ARG A 245 -18.10 9.65 8.32
N ILE A 246 -16.99 8.99 8.54
CA ILE A 246 -16.90 7.55 8.83
C ILE A 246 -17.80 7.13 10.00
N ASN A 247 -17.84 7.91 11.09
CA ASN A 247 -18.63 7.57 12.28
C ASN A 247 -20.13 7.43 12.00
N GLN A 248 -20.66 8.06 10.94
CA GLN A 248 -22.06 7.94 10.53
C GLN A 248 -22.33 6.64 9.74
N MET A 249 -21.30 5.98 9.25
CA MET A 249 -21.41 4.72 8.51
C MET A 249 -21.26 3.50 9.41
N LEU A 250 -20.73 3.70 10.61
CA LEU A 250 -20.53 2.62 11.58
C LEU A 250 -21.79 2.43 12.43
N SER A 251 -22.15 1.18 12.66
CA SER A 251 -23.19 0.77 13.60
C SER A 251 -22.70 -0.42 14.41
N SER A 252 -22.99 -0.41 15.69
CA SER A 252 -22.78 -1.56 16.58
C SER A 252 -24.00 -2.48 16.61
N ASP A 253 -25.15 -2.04 16.09
CA ASP A 253 -26.40 -2.79 16.12
C ASP A 253 -26.38 -3.96 15.12
N TYR A 254 -26.89 -5.10 15.53
CA TYR A 254 -27.06 -6.28 14.69
C TYR A 254 -28.25 -7.11 15.13
N GLU A 255 -28.91 -7.80 14.20
CA GLU A 255 -29.93 -8.81 14.45
C GLU A 255 -29.41 -10.24 14.26
N THR A 256 -28.29 -10.38 13.52
CA THR A 256 -27.64 -11.67 13.26
C THR A 256 -26.12 -11.53 13.46
N LYS A 257 -25.57 -12.35 14.35
CA LYS A 257 -24.11 -12.50 14.58
C LYS A 257 -23.72 -13.92 14.20
N VAL A 258 -22.68 -14.06 13.38
CA VAL A 258 -22.19 -15.36 12.90
C VAL A 258 -20.68 -15.43 13.10
N THR A 259 -20.24 -16.49 13.79
CA THR A 259 -18.81 -16.81 13.95
C THR A 259 -18.50 -18.11 13.23
N LEU A 260 -17.41 -18.13 12.45
CA LEU A 260 -17.00 -19.28 11.67
C LEU A 260 -15.50 -19.31 11.43
N ASN A 261 -14.99 -20.50 11.05
CA ASN A 261 -13.59 -20.65 10.70
C ASN A 261 -13.25 -19.83 9.44
N ARG A 262 -12.27 -18.95 9.56
CA ARG A 262 -11.83 -18.03 8.50
C ARG A 262 -11.31 -18.76 7.26
N ARG A 263 -10.51 -19.82 7.44
CA ARG A 263 -9.91 -20.57 6.35
C ARG A 263 -10.96 -21.29 5.51
N ASP A 264 -11.89 -21.99 6.17
CA ASP A 264 -12.96 -22.70 5.49
C ASP A 264 -13.85 -21.75 4.69
N PHE A 265 -14.14 -20.56 5.25
CA PHE A 265 -14.91 -19.54 4.57
C PHE A 265 -14.15 -18.98 3.36
N MET A 266 -12.87 -18.67 3.50
CA MET A 266 -12.04 -18.19 2.41
C MET A 266 -11.94 -19.22 1.28
N ASP A 267 -11.70 -20.49 1.61
CA ASP A 267 -11.64 -21.58 0.63
C ASP A 267 -12.97 -21.76 -0.14
N ALA A 268 -14.11 -21.59 0.54
CA ALA A 268 -15.41 -21.63 -0.11
C ALA A 268 -15.63 -20.44 -1.06
N ILE A 269 -15.21 -19.22 -0.67
CA ILE A 269 -15.27 -18.03 -1.52
C ILE A 269 -14.33 -18.18 -2.74
N ASP A 270 -13.13 -18.70 -2.55
CA ASP A 270 -12.17 -18.90 -3.65
C ASP A 270 -12.74 -19.92 -4.68
N ARG A 271 -13.37 -21.00 -4.21
CA ARG A 271 -14.09 -21.93 -5.10
C ARG A 271 -15.23 -21.25 -5.86
N ALA A 272 -16.05 -20.46 -5.20
CA ALA A 272 -17.14 -19.71 -5.82
C ALA A 272 -16.63 -18.70 -6.87
N SER A 273 -15.49 -18.08 -6.60
CA SER A 273 -14.87 -17.06 -7.47
C SER A 273 -14.42 -17.62 -8.81
N ILE A 274 -14.21 -18.94 -8.95
CA ILE A 274 -13.88 -19.61 -10.23
C ILE A 274 -15.00 -19.40 -11.25
N LEU A 275 -16.24 -19.28 -10.79
CA LEU A 275 -17.42 -19.12 -11.64
C LEU A 275 -17.74 -17.65 -12.00
N VAL A 276 -16.93 -16.69 -11.53
CA VAL A 276 -17.15 -15.25 -11.72
C VAL A 276 -16.01 -14.67 -12.55
N ARG A 277 -16.34 -13.89 -13.60
CA ARG A 277 -15.35 -13.08 -14.31
C ARG A 277 -15.22 -11.71 -13.64
N GLU A 278 -14.09 -11.05 -13.86
CA GLU A 278 -13.70 -9.78 -13.23
C GLU A 278 -14.76 -8.66 -13.37
N ASN A 279 -15.56 -8.69 -14.45
CA ASN A 279 -16.64 -7.73 -14.72
C ASN A 279 -18.05 -8.26 -14.43
N ASP A 280 -18.18 -9.48 -13.89
CA ASP A 280 -19.47 -10.09 -13.59
C ASP A 280 -19.95 -9.65 -12.21
N LYS A 281 -21.13 -9.01 -12.16
CA LYS A 281 -21.74 -8.51 -10.92
C LYS A 281 -22.59 -9.56 -10.20
N LYS A 282 -22.34 -10.86 -10.45
CA LYS A 282 -23.10 -11.93 -9.82
C LYS A 282 -22.72 -12.05 -8.34
N PRO A 283 -23.68 -11.96 -7.42
CA PRO A 283 -23.42 -12.10 -6.00
C PRO A 283 -23.18 -13.56 -5.59
N LEU A 284 -22.29 -13.73 -4.64
CA LEU A 284 -22.27 -14.91 -3.76
C LEU A 284 -23.37 -14.74 -2.73
N ILE A 285 -24.27 -15.70 -2.65
CA ILE A 285 -25.41 -15.68 -1.73
C ILE A 285 -25.06 -16.52 -0.51
N LEU A 286 -25.18 -15.92 0.65
CA LEU A 286 -24.99 -16.54 1.94
C LEU A 286 -26.35 -16.68 2.61
N ASN A 287 -26.73 -17.91 2.96
CA ASN A 287 -27.94 -18.22 3.71
C ASN A 287 -27.55 -18.80 5.08
N PHE A 288 -27.82 -18.05 6.12
CA PHE A 288 -27.48 -18.38 7.50
C PHE A 288 -28.71 -18.99 8.19
N THR A 289 -28.61 -20.24 8.58
CA THR A 289 -29.56 -20.95 9.40
C THR A 289 -28.93 -21.30 10.74
N ASP A 290 -29.54 -22.14 11.59
CA ASP A 290 -29.13 -22.29 13.00
C ASP A 290 -27.65 -22.64 13.21
N GLU A 291 -27.13 -23.68 12.58
CA GLU A 291 -25.73 -24.16 12.74
C GLU A 291 -24.96 -24.24 11.43
N GLU A 292 -25.57 -23.78 10.33
CA GLU A 292 -25.03 -23.94 9.00
C GLU A 292 -25.19 -22.67 8.19
N MET A 293 -24.13 -22.34 7.42
CA MET A 293 -24.16 -21.34 6.35
C MET A 293 -24.10 -22.04 5.01
N GLU A 294 -25.10 -21.84 4.17
CA GLU A 294 -25.11 -22.28 2.79
C GLU A 294 -24.61 -21.15 1.89
N LEU A 295 -23.60 -21.45 1.05
CA LEU A 295 -23.06 -20.53 0.06
C LEU A 295 -23.53 -20.97 -1.32
N LYS A 296 -24.17 -20.08 -2.08
CA LYS A 296 -24.63 -20.34 -3.44
C LYS A 296 -24.05 -19.32 -4.43
N MET A 297 -23.54 -19.83 -5.52
CA MET A 297 -23.10 -19.04 -6.67
C MET A 297 -23.76 -19.55 -7.95
N HIS A 298 -24.41 -18.63 -8.67
CA HIS A 298 -25.01 -18.91 -9.97
C HIS A 298 -24.45 -17.97 -11.02
N SER A 299 -23.84 -18.52 -12.07
CA SER A 299 -23.30 -17.74 -13.19
C SER A 299 -23.66 -18.40 -14.54
N ALA A 300 -23.28 -17.76 -15.64
CA ALA A 300 -23.40 -18.32 -16.96
C ALA A 300 -22.50 -19.57 -17.20
N PHE A 301 -21.53 -19.80 -16.29
CA PHE A 301 -20.56 -20.90 -16.39
C PHE A 301 -20.93 -22.12 -15.56
N GLY A 302 -21.88 -21.96 -14.65
CA GLY A 302 -22.32 -23.04 -13.78
C GLY A 302 -22.80 -22.57 -12.42
N THR A 303 -23.00 -23.53 -11.54
CA THR A 303 -23.47 -23.33 -10.19
C THR A 303 -22.52 -23.96 -9.17
N MET A 304 -22.43 -23.38 -7.98
CA MET A 304 -21.68 -23.91 -6.86
C MET A 304 -22.54 -23.76 -5.60
N ASP A 305 -22.65 -24.86 -4.86
CA ASP A 305 -23.25 -24.91 -3.52
C ASP A 305 -22.20 -25.46 -2.57
N ALA A 306 -22.06 -24.80 -1.41
CA ALA A 306 -21.21 -25.26 -0.31
C ALA A 306 -21.90 -24.98 1.01
N ARG A 307 -21.54 -25.78 2.04
CA ARG A 307 -22.07 -25.64 3.39
C ARG A 307 -20.92 -25.60 4.37
N LEU A 308 -21.01 -24.66 5.32
CA LEU A 308 -20.03 -24.48 6.38
C LEU A 308 -20.75 -24.49 7.74
N ALA A 309 -20.14 -25.13 8.72
CA ALA A 309 -20.56 -25.05 10.11
C ALA A 309 -20.32 -23.65 10.65
N ILE A 310 -21.28 -23.11 11.38
CA ILE A 310 -21.22 -21.79 11.98
C ILE A 310 -21.75 -21.80 13.41
N THR A 311 -21.41 -20.79 14.18
CA THR A 311 -22.10 -20.44 15.42
C THR A 311 -22.92 -19.16 15.17
N LYS A 312 -24.23 -19.27 15.18
CA LYS A 312 -25.14 -18.15 14.91
C LYS A 312 -25.91 -17.73 16.14
N PHE A 313 -26.04 -16.42 16.31
CA PHE A 313 -26.98 -15.79 17.23
C PHE A 313 -27.92 -14.88 16.46
N GLY A 314 -29.20 -14.90 16.84
CA GLY A 314 -30.21 -14.03 16.24
C GLY A 314 -30.97 -14.70 15.09
N LYS A 315 -31.46 -13.89 14.15
CA LYS A 315 -32.38 -14.31 13.08
C LYS A 315 -31.69 -15.04 11.95
N ASP A 316 -32.43 -15.90 11.25
CA ASP A 316 -32.02 -16.41 9.96
C ASP A 316 -31.91 -15.27 8.95
N LEU A 317 -30.92 -15.33 8.05
CA LEU A 317 -30.66 -14.26 7.12
C LEU A 317 -30.14 -14.82 5.81
N MET A 318 -30.67 -14.32 4.69
CA MET A 318 -30.13 -14.55 3.35
C MET A 318 -29.65 -13.21 2.78
N ILE A 319 -28.40 -13.13 2.38
CA ILE A 319 -27.74 -11.90 1.93
C ILE A 319 -26.75 -12.19 0.81
N GLY A 320 -26.60 -11.27 -0.16
CA GLY A 320 -25.66 -11.43 -1.27
C GLY A 320 -24.48 -10.47 -1.17
N PHE A 321 -23.28 -10.93 -1.53
CA PHE A 321 -22.09 -10.09 -1.56
C PHE A 321 -21.27 -10.29 -2.83
N ASN A 322 -20.44 -9.29 -3.15
CA ASN A 322 -19.36 -9.51 -4.10
C ASN A 322 -18.30 -10.43 -3.45
N PRO A 323 -18.03 -11.63 -4.01
CA PRO A 323 -17.10 -12.58 -3.41
C PRO A 323 -15.67 -12.01 -3.25
N LYS A 324 -15.24 -11.13 -4.17
CA LYS A 324 -13.93 -10.47 -4.10
C LYS A 324 -13.81 -9.63 -2.82
N PHE A 325 -14.84 -8.87 -2.44
CA PHE A 325 -14.76 -7.98 -1.26
C PHE A 325 -14.68 -8.77 0.04
N LEU A 326 -15.42 -9.88 0.15
CA LEU A 326 -15.28 -10.80 1.26
C LEU A 326 -13.89 -11.46 1.29
N GLY A 327 -13.44 -11.98 0.17
CA GLY A 327 -12.12 -12.62 0.06
C GLY A 327 -10.97 -11.68 0.40
N ASP A 328 -11.02 -10.42 -0.07
CA ASP A 328 -9.99 -9.43 0.23
C ASP A 328 -9.89 -9.15 1.75
N ALA A 329 -11.03 -9.02 2.45
CA ALA A 329 -11.05 -8.83 3.90
C ALA A 329 -10.52 -10.06 4.65
N LEU A 330 -10.96 -11.26 4.27
CA LEU A 330 -10.56 -12.50 4.95
C LEU A 330 -9.07 -12.83 4.79
N ARG A 331 -8.44 -12.43 3.66
CA ARG A 331 -7.01 -12.70 3.41
C ARG A 331 -6.07 -11.94 4.34
N ILE A 332 -6.52 -10.83 4.89
CA ILE A 332 -5.69 -9.95 5.72
C ILE A 332 -5.98 -10.07 7.22
N ILE A 333 -7.04 -10.76 7.60
CA ILE A 333 -7.32 -11.12 8.99
C ILE A 333 -6.44 -12.31 9.35
N ASP A 334 -5.74 -12.24 10.47
CA ASP A 334 -4.84 -13.31 10.91
C ASP A 334 -5.53 -14.27 11.90
N ASP A 335 -6.70 -13.89 12.46
CA ASP A 335 -7.48 -14.71 13.39
C ASP A 335 -7.96 -16.01 12.74
N GLU A 336 -8.04 -17.09 13.53
CA GLU A 336 -8.54 -18.39 13.07
C GLU A 336 -10.05 -18.36 12.83
N GLU A 337 -10.78 -17.60 13.63
CA GLU A 337 -12.21 -17.38 13.49
C GLU A 337 -12.51 -15.93 13.11
N VAL A 338 -13.59 -15.73 12.38
CA VAL A 338 -14.12 -14.41 12.03
C VAL A 338 -15.55 -14.29 12.44
N THR A 339 -15.94 -13.08 12.85
CA THR A 339 -17.31 -12.78 13.26
C THR A 339 -17.93 -11.74 12.33
N LEU A 340 -19.09 -12.10 11.75
CA LEU A 340 -19.90 -11.26 10.90
C LEU A 340 -21.08 -10.71 11.70
N TYR A 341 -21.32 -9.41 11.59
CA TYR A 341 -22.45 -8.73 12.20
C TYR A 341 -23.33 -8.13 11.12
N MET A 342 -24.61 -8.48 11.12
CA MET A 342 -25.58 -8.11 10.09
C MET A 342 -26.90 -7.70 10.71
N MET A 343 -27.53 -6.65 10.17
CA MET A 343 -28.83 -6.17 10.63
C MET A 343 -29.97 -6.76 9.78
N ASN A 344 -29.85 -6.73 8.46
CA ASN A 344 -30.84 -7.22 7.51
C ASN A 344 -30.20 -7.39 6.11
N PRO A 345 -30.92 -7.95 5.10
CA PRO A 345 -30.37 -8.23 3.78
C PRO A 345 -29.91 -7.01 2.96
N LYS A 346 -30.25 -5.79 3.39
CA LYS A 346 -29.96 -4.53 2.68
C LYS A 346 -28.96 -3.63 3.41
N SER A 347 -28.66 -3.95 4.65
CA SER A 347 -27.70 -3.20 5.48
C SER A 347 -26.28 -3.78 5.32
N PRO A 348 -25.24 -2.98 5.58
CA PRO A 348 -23.87 -3.47 5.53
C PRO A 348 -23.63 -4.69 6.44
N CYS A 349 -22.73 -5.57 6.02
CA CYS A 349 -22.11 -6.56 6.89
C CYS A 349 -20.83 -5.96 7.47
N PHE A 350 -20.63 -6.15 8.77
CA PHE A 350 -19.39 -5.80 9.46
C PHE A 350 -18.64 -7.08 9.83
N ILE A 351 -17.34 -7.12 9.50
CA ILE A 351 -16.41 -8.13 10.00
C ILE A 351 -15.48 -7.39 10.94
N ARG A 352 -15.48 -7.73 12.23
CA ARG A 352 -14.68 -7.05 13.25
C ARG A 352 -14.36 -7.97 14.42
N ASP A 353 -13.27 -7.67 15.12
CA ASP A 353 -12.96 -8.24 16.42
C ASP A 353 -13.79 -7.57 17.55
N GLU A 354 -13.73 -8.13 18.76
CA GLU A 354 -14.48 -7.60 19.91
C GLU A 354 -13.95 -6.24 20.38
N GLU A 355 -12.66 -5.97 20.20
CA GLU A 355 -11.98 -4.72 20.57
C GLU A 355 -12.07 -3.64 19.49
N GLU A 356 -12.65 -3.96 18.33
CA GLU A 356 -12.73 -3.10 17.16
C GLU A 356 -11.36 -2.55 16.72
N THR A 357 -10.31 -3.37 16.83
CA THR A 357 -8.98 -3.02 16.31
C THR A 357 -8.96 -3.03 14.80
N TYR A 358 -9.84 -3.86 14.18
CA TYR A 358 -10.18 -3.79 12.76
C TYR A 358 -11.69 -3.81 12.53
N ILE A 359 -12.13 -3.11 11.51
CA ILE A 359 -13.52 -3.11 11.05
C ILE A 359 -13.52 -3.14 9.53
N TYR A 360 -14.11 -4.18 8.95
CA TYR A 360 -14.38 -4.27 7.51
C TYR A 360 -15.89 -4.19 7.31
N LEU A 361 -16.32 -3.14 6.60
CA LEU A 361 -17.70 -2.93 6.19
C LEU A 361 -17.84 -3.30 4.72
N ILE A 362 -18.80 -4.17 4.40
CA ILE A 362 -19.06 -4.59 3.02
C ILE A 362 -20.56 -4.40 2.75
N LEU A 363 -20.86 -3.62 1.69
CA LEU A 363 -22.25 -3.42 1.25
C LEU A 363 -22.77 -4.68 0.54
N PRO A 364 -24.02 -5.08 0.81
CA PRO A 364 -24.64 -6.20 0.12
C PRO A 364 -24.97 -5.86 -1.34
N VAL A 365 -25.04 -6.91 -2.15
CA VAL A 365 -25.49 -6.85 -3.55
C VAL A 365 -26.92 -7.38 -3.63
N ASN A 366 -27.80 -6.62 -4.26
CA ASN A 366 -29.20 -7.07 -4.47
C ASN A 366 -29.23 -8.29 -5.40
N PHE A 367 -30.07 -9.24 -5.08
CA PHE A 367 -30.33 -10.44 -5.87
C PHE A 367 -31.82 -10.80 -5.86
N ASN A 368 -32.26 -11.60 -6.80
CA ASN A 368 -33.61 -12.10 -6.82
C ASN A 368 -33.65 -13.51 -6.19
N ALA A 369 -34.23 -13.62 -5.01
CA ALA A 369 -34.35 -14.90 -4.28
C ALA A 369 -35.17 -15.97 -5.03
N ALA A 370 -36.04 -15.58 -5.95
CA ALA A 370 -36.83 -16.52 -6.77
C ALA A 370 -36.02 -17.13 -7.94
N ALA A 371 -34.81 -16.65 -8.20
CA ALA A 371 -33.94 -17.11 -9.28
C ALA A 371 -32.78 -18.01 -8.79
N ILE A 372 -32.85 -18.45 -7.53
CA ILE A 372 -31.89 -19.32 -6.82
C ILE A 372 -32.59 -20.67 -6.56
#